data_b62701371f8a55478a5dbad3ae9ab350
#
_entry.id   b62701371f8a55478a5dbad3ae9ab350
#
_cell.length_a   1.000
_cell.length_b   1.000
_cell.length_c   1.000
_cell.angle_alpha   90.00
_cell.angle_beta   90.00
_cell.angle_gamma   90.00
#
_symmetry.space_group_name_H-M   'P 1'
#
loop_
_entity.id
_entity.type
_entity.pdbx_description
1 polymer ?
#
loop_
_entity_poly.entity_id
_entity_poly.type
_entity_poly.pdbx_seq_one_letter_code
_entity_poly.pdbx_strand_id
1 'polypeptide(L)'
;LSLHDALPIWLAGWKRDELPLQQGDVTLPEGEFDATFDAHVVKRLTDVLVVSHEKTAQIVDARPAPRFNAEADEPRPGLKRGHIPGALNVPWGDLVFEGELKTTDELRAIFERQGVDLHRPIIASCGSGVTACVVILALATLGVSDVTLYDGAWSEWGARDDLPVEPAK
;
A
#
# COMPACT_ATOMS: atom_id res chain seq x y z
N LEU A 1 -2.81 -24.49 -3.61
CA LEU A 1 -3.49 -23.30 -4.15
C LEU A 1 -2.40 -22.32 -4.58
N SER A 2 -2.32 -22.02 -5.85
CA SER A 2 -1.46 -20.99 -6.39
C SER A 2 -1.91 -19.62 -5.86
N LEU A 3 -0.98 -18.66 -5.68
CA LEU A 3 -1.35 -17.28 -5.37
C LEU A 3 -2.35 -16.72 -6.40
N HIS A 4 -2.27 -17.19 -7.64
CA HIS A 4 -3.23 -16.88 -8.71
C HIS A 4 -4.64 -17.39 -8.45
N ASP A 5 -4.79 -18.51 -7.74
CA ASP A 5 -6.10 -19.08 -7.43
C ASP A 5 -6.74 -18.42 -6.19
N ALA A 6 -5.92 -17.74 -5.38
CA ALA A 6 -6.37 -17.00 -4.19
C ALA A 6 -6.58 -15.50 -4.44
N LEU A 7 -6.19 -15.00 -5.60
CA LEU A 7 -6.38 -13.60 -6.00
C LEU A 7 -7.73 -13.45 -6.68
N PRO A 8 -8.34 -12.48 -6.47
CA PRO A 8 -8.73 -11.49 -5.51
C PRO A 8 -10.22 -11.52 -5.28
N ILE A 9 -10.69 -12.43 -4.50
CA ILE A 9 -12.11 -12.43 -4.15
C ILE A 9 -12.31 -11.41 -3.03
N TRP A 10 -12.39 -10.13 -3.40
CA TRP A 10 -12.88 -9.08 -2.55
C TRP A 10 -14.38 -9.31 -2.32
N LEU A 11 -14.96 -8.76 -1.29
CA LEU A 11 -16.39 -8.96 -0.98
C LEU A 11 -17.31 -8.69 -2.20
N ALA A 12 -16.94 -7.79 -3.08
CA ALA A 12 -17.68 -7.52 -4.31
C ALA A 12 -17.66 -8.73 -5.27
N GLY A 13 -16.49 -9.34 -5.51
CA GLY A 13 -16.34 -10.56 -6.29
C GLY A 13 -17.06 -11.75 -5.63
N TRP A 14 -16.87 -11.91 -4.30
CA TRP A 14 -17.59 -12.94 -3.54
C TRP A 14 -19.11 -12.88 -3.72
N LYS A 15 -19.69 -11.66 -3.69
CA LYS A 15 -21.13 -11.44 -3.92
C LYS A 15 -21.54 -11.67 -5.37
N ARG A 16 -20.70 -11.24 -6.33
CA ARG A 16 -20.94 -11.47 -7.77
C ARG A 16 -21.01 -12.96 -8.09
N ASP A 17 -20.11 -13.73 -7.47
CA ASP A 17 -20.03 -15.18 -7.68
C ASP A 17 -21.03 -15.97 -6.81
N GLU A 18 -21.98 -15.24 -6.17
CA GLU A 18 -23.06 -15.80 -5.33
C GLU A 18 -22.56 -16.74 -4.23
N LEU A 19 -21.34 -16.49 -3.71
CA LEU A 19 -20.76 -17.31 -2.66
C LEU A 19 -21.43 -17.07 -1.30
N PRO A 20 -21.45 -18.06 -0.39
CA PRO A 20 -22.19 -17.98 0.87
C PRO A 20 -21.79 -16.78 1.72
N LEU A 21 -22.78 -16.07 2.24
CA LEU A 21 -22.60 -14.99 3.21
C LEU A 21 -23.32 -15.37 4.51
N GLN A 22 -22.71 -15.05 5.63
CA GLN A 22 -23.32 -15.17 6.94
C GLN A 22 -23.56 -13.77 7.52
N GLN A 23 -24.71 -13.59 8.15
CA GLN A 23 -25.09 -12.35 8.83
C GLN A 23 -25.35 -12.65 10.31
N GLY A 24 -24.98 -11.71 11.18
CA GLY A 24 -25.14 -11.80 12.63
C GLY A 24 -23.86 -12.23 13.35
N ASP A 25 -23.99 -12.40 14.65
CA ASP A 25 -22.85 -12.80 15.50
C ASP A 25 -22.49 -14.26 15.24
N VAL A 26 -21.21 -14.49 14.98
CA VAL A 26 -20.66 -15.83 14.79
C VAL A 26 -19.82 -16.18 16.02
N THR A 27 -20.25 -17.19 16.76
CA THR A 27 -19.44 -17.77 17.83
C THR A 27 -18.59 -18.89 17.26
N LEU A 28 -17.28 -18.67 17.18
CA LEU A 28 -16.33 -19.70 16.80
C LEU A 28 -15.80 -20.42 18.05
N PRO A 29 -15.42 -21.69 17.94
CA PRO A 29 -14.72 -22.37 19.03
C PRO A 29 -13.39 -21.63 19.30
N GLU A 30 -12.96 -21.62 20.55
CA GLU A 30 -11.67 -21.10 20.95
C GLU A 30 -10.55 -21.87 20.24
N GLY A 31 -9.62 -21.15 19.64
CA GLY A 31 -8.46 -21.70 18.93
C GLY A 31 -7.16 -21.23 19.54
N GLU A 32 -6.11 -22.01 19.38
CA GLU A 32 -4.74 -21.61 19.75
C GLU A 32 -4.04 -21.04 18.52
N PHE A 33 -3.36 -19.89 18.68
CA PHE A 33 -2.58 -19.25 17.63
C PHE A 33 -1.30 -18.66 18.20
N ASP A 34 -0.17 -19.18 17.77
CA ASP A 34 1.15 -18.63 18.09
C ASP A 34 1.59 -17.65 16.99
N ALA A 35 1.68 -16.38 17.36
CA ALA A 35 2.11 -15.33 16.44
C ALA A 35 3.61 -15.01 16.61
N THR A 36 4.34 -15.07 15.53
CA THR A 36 5.72 -14.54 15.47
C THR A 36 5.74 -13.30 14.57
N PHE A 37 6.07 -12.15 15.18
CA PHE A 37 6.17 -10.90 14.43
C PHE A 37 7.46 -10.89 13.58
N ASP A 38 7.31 -10.72 12.26
CA ASP A 38 8.43 -10.50 11.35
C ASP A 38 8.68 -9.00 11.16
N ALA A 39 9.70 -8.48 11.87
CA ALA A 39 10.08 -7.08 11.78
C ALA A 39 10.68 -6.69 10.41
N HIS A 40 11.03 -7.64 9.58
CA HIS A 40 11.63 -7.36 8.26
C HIS A 40 10.59 -6.85 7.26
N VAL A 41 9.31 -7.20 7.43
CA VAL A 41 8.24 -6.78 6.51
C VAL A 41 7.63 -5.41 6.84
N VAL A 42 7.99 -4.82 7.99
CA VAL A 42 7.48 -3.52 8.43
C VAL A 42 8.62 -2.54 8.64
N LYS A 43 8.50 -1.33 8.09
CA LYS A 43 9.42 -0.21 8.31
C LYS A 43 8.82 0.80 9.27
N ARG A 44 9.67 1.30 10.17
CA ARG A 44 9.31 2.39 11.11
C ARG A 44 9.65 3.74 10.48
N LEU A 45 9.13 4.80 11.05
CA LEU A 45 9.39 6.18 10.63
C LEU A 45 10.88 6.48 10.46
N THR A 46 11.72 6.04 11.40
CA THR A 46 13.17 6.24 11.33
C THR A 46 13.81 5.60 10.11
N ASP A 47 13.34 4.41 9.74
CA ASP A 47 13.84 3.69 8.55
C ASP A 47 13.45 4.44 7.28
N VAL A 48 12.18 4.90 7.20
CA VAL A 48 11.66 5.64 6.06
C VAL A 48 12.34 7.00 5.93
N LEU A 49 12.65 7.67 7.04
CA LEU A 49 13.40 8.93 7.04
C LEU A 49 14.78 8.75 6.44
N VAL A 50 15.51 7.72 6.87
CA VAL A 50 16.83 7.39 6.29
C VAL A 50 16.70 7.11 4.80
N VAL A 51 15.74 6.29 4.39
CA VAL A 51 15.52 5.95 2.98
C VAL A 51 15.14 7.17 2.15
N SER A 52 14.35 8.10 2.69
CA SER A 52 13.99 9.34 1.98
C SER A 52 15.19 10.22 1.65
N HIS A 53 16.25 10.16 2.47
CA HIS A 53 17.51 10.89 2.25
C HIS A 53 18.51 10.10 1.39
N GLU A 54 18.74 8.83 1.71
CA GLU A 54 19.79 8.02 1.10
C GLU A 54 19.38 7.32 -0.19
N LYS A 55 18.07 7.24 -0.47
CA LYS A 55 17.50 6.59 -1.67
C LYS A 55 17.92 5.12 -1.83
N THR A 56 18.16 4.42 -0.73
CA THR A 56 18.56 2.99 -0.71
C THR A 56 17.40 2.07 -1.10
N ALA A 57 16.15 2.54 -0.95
CA ALA A 57 14.94 1.90 -1.44
C ALA A 57 14.03 2.94 -2.11
N GLN A 58 12.99 2.49 -2.78
CA GLN A 58 11.94 3.33 -3.34
C GLN A 58 10.78 3.41 -2.36
N ILE A 59 10.21 4.60 -2.18
CA ILE A 59 8.97 4.77 -1.42
C ILE A 59 7.83 4.89 -2.42
N VAL A 60 6.84 4.01 -2.34
CA VAL A 60 5.66 4.01 -3.23
C VAL A 60 4.42 4.36 -2.42
N ASP A 61 3.80 5.49 -2.75
CA ASP A 61 2.60 6.00 -2.08
C ASP A 61 1.34 5.64 -2.85
N ALA A 62 0.46 4.88 -2.19
CA ALA A 62 -0.79 4.38 -2.75
C ALA A 62 -1.97 5.37 -2.68
N ARG A 63 -1.78 6.58 -2.14
CA ARG A 63 -2.86 7.58 -2.07
C ARG A 63 -3.26 8.07 -3.46
N PRO A 64 -4.51 8.54 -3.64
CA PRO A 64 -4.93 9.24 -4.85
C PRO A 64 -4.00 10.42 -5.17
N ALA A 65 -3.70 10.61 -6.46
CA ALA A 65 -2.76 11.62 -6.94
C ALA A 65 -3.04 13.05 -6.40
N PRO A 66 -4.28 13.54 -6.29
CA PRO A 66 -4.52 14.88 -5.74
C PRO A 66 -4.05 15.05 -4.29
N ARG A 67 -4.11 14.00 -3.46
CA ARG A 67 -3.61 14.04 -2.08
C ARG A 67 -2.09 13.99 -2.05
N PHE A 68 -1.50 13.13 -2.86
CA PHE A 68 -0.05 13.04 -3.03
C PHE A 68 0.54 14.38 -3.52
N ASN A 69 -0.12 15.00 -4.49
CA ASN A 69 0.30 16.25 -5.14
C ASN A 69 -0.02 17.52 -4.34
N ALA A 70 -0.48 17.42 -3.10
CA ALA A 70 -0.91 18.57 -2.28
C ALA A 70 -2.09 19.38 -2.88
N GLU A 71 -2.82 18.84 -3.84
CA GLU A 71 -3.97 19.45 -4.51
C GLU A 71 -5.28 19.26 -3.74
N ALA A 72 -5.33 18.26 -2.85
CA ALA A 72 -6.48 17.96 -2.00
C ALA A 72 -6.08 17.79 -0.53
N ASP A 73 -7.04 18.06 0.36
CA ASP A 73 -6.88 17.84 1.79
C ASP A 73 -6.85 16.35 2.15
N GLU A 74 -6.16 16.05 3.26
CA GLU A 74 -6.25 14.75 3.88
C GLU A 74 -7.60 14.58 4.57
N PRO A 75 -8.19 13.36 4.56
CA PRO A 75 -9.47 13.10 5.24
C PRO A 75 -9.41 13.30 6.75
N ARG A 76 -8.24 13.14 7.35
CA ARG A 76 -8.01 13.40 8.78
C ARG A 76 -7.50 14.83 8.96
N PRO A 77 -8.10 15.61 9.86
CA PRO A 77 -7.65 16.97 10.12
C PRO A 77 -6.25 16.99 10.74
N GLY A 78 -5.52 18.08 10.54
CA GLY A 78 -4.20 18.30 11.13
C GLY A 78 -3.04 17.64 10.40
N LEU A 79 -3.28 16.97 9.27
CA LEU A 79 -2.21 16.43 8.45
C LEU A 79 -1.76 17.44 7.40
N LYS A 80 -0.45 17.49 7.15
CA LYS A 80 0.13 18.28 6.05
C LYS A 80 -0.34 17.74 4.70
N ARG A 81 -0.38 18.60 3.68
CA ARG A 81 -0.53 18.21 2.27
C ARG A 81 0.82 17.85 1.68
N GLY A 82 0.84 16.99 0.66
CA GLY A 82 2.05 16.56 -0.04
C GLY A 82 2.41 15.12 0.24
N HIS A 83 3.69 14.78 0.12
CA HIS A 83 4.19 13.42 0.23
C HIS A 83 5.59 13.36 0.85
N ILE A 84 6.06 12.15 1.15
CA ILE A 84 7.42 11.88 1.63
C ILE A 84 8.41 12.22 0.51
N PRO A 85 9.48 12.98 0.77
CA PRO A 85 10.42 13.41 -0.26
C PRO A 85 10.98 12.24 -1.08
N GLY A 86 10.82 12.38 -2.41
CA GLY A 86 11.25 11.38 -3.38
C GLY A 86 10.38 10.13 -3.48
N ALA A 87 9.19 10.13 -2.87
CA ALA A 87 8.22 9.06 -3.10
C ALA A 87 7.66 9.09 -4.52
N LEU A 88 7.29 7.91 -5.02
CA LEU A 88 6.60 7.69 -6.29
C LEU A 88 5.12 7.44 -6.00
N ASN A 89 4.23 7.97 -6.84
CA ASN A 89 2.81 7.78 -6.65
C ASN A 89 2.27 6.67 -7.54
N VAL A 90 1.73 5.64 -6.91
CA VAL A 90 0.96 4.57 -7.58
C VAL A 90 -0.37 4.44 -6.87
N PRO A 91 -1.40 5.22 -7.28
CA PRO A 91 -2.71 5.16 -6.65
C PRO A 91 -3.28 3.74 -6.65
N TRP A 92 -3.69 3.24 -5.48
CA TRP A 92 -4.22 1.88 -5.37
C TRP A 92 -5.40 1.62 -6.31
N GLY A 93 -6.22 2.65 -6.58
CA GLY A 93 -7.35 2.56 -7.49
C GLY A 93 -6.96 2.29 -8.94
N ASP A 94 -5.74 2.63 -9.35
CA ASP A 94 -5.23 2.35 -10.69
C ASP A 94 -4.84 0.88 -10.87
N LEU A 95 -4.61 0.15 -9.76
CA LEU A 95 -4.22 -1.25 -9.75
C LEU A 95 -5.41 -2.22 -9.80
N VAL A 96 -6.64 -1.71 -9.58
CA VAL A 96 -7.85 -2.53 -9.50
C VAL A 96 -8.85 -2.12 -10.57
N PHE A 97 -9.65 -3.09 -11.00
CA PHE A 97 -10.79 -2.90 -11.89
C PHE A 97 -11.93 -3.82 -11.45
N GLU A 98 -13.14 -3.29 -11.28
CA GLU A 98 -14.32 -4.03 -10.85
C GLU A 98 -14.13 -4.88 -9.57
N GLY A 99 -13.27 -4.41 -8.66
CA GLY A 99 -12.97 -5.10 -7.40
C GLY A 99 -11.93 -6.22 -7.51
N GLU A 100 -11.20 -6.30 -8.61
CA GLU A 100 -10.13 -7.26 -8.85
C GLU A 100 -8.82 -6.54 -9.19
N LEU A 101 -7.67 -7.17 -8.93
CA LEU A 101 -6.41 -6.68 -9.45
C LEU A 101 -6.42 -6.79 -10.99
N LYS A 102 -5.84 -5.81 -11.63
CA LYS A 102 -5.58 -5.86 -13.08
C LYS A 102 -4.62 -7.01 -13.42
N THR A 103 -4.52 -7.34 -14.69
CA THR A 103 -3.61 -8.37 -15.19
C THR A 103 -2.14 -8.01 -14.87
N THR A 104 -1.28 -9.03 -14.81
CA THR A 104 0.16 -8.83 -14.54
C THR A 104 0.82 -7.88 -15.52
N ASP A 105 0.45 -7.90 -16.78
CA ASP A 105 1.00 -6.99 -17.80
C ASP A 105 0.56 -5.54 -17.56
N GLU A 106 -0.71 -5.33 -17.22
CA GLU A 106 -1.22 -4.00 -16.88
C GLU A 106 -0.60 -3.46 -15.59
N LEU A 107 -0.49 -4.31 -14.55
CA LEU A 107 0.16 -3.93 -13.29
C LEU A 107 1.61 -3.51 -13.53
N ARG A 108 2.38 -4.31 -14.27
CA ARG A 108 3.77 -4.00 -14.62
C ARG A 108 3.86 -2.65 -15.34
N ALA A 109 3.04 -2.44 -16.36
CA ALA A 109 3.01 -1.20 -17.13
C ALA A 109 2.66 0.02 -16.27
N ILE A 110 1.79 -0.14 -15.24
CA ILE A 110 1.45 0.93 -14.31
C ILE A 110 2.66 1.30 -13.45
N PHE A 111 3.33 0.33 -12.81
CA PHE A 111 4.50 0.59 -11.98
C PHE A 111 5.63 1.24 -12.78
N GLU A 112 5.97 0.69 -13.94
CA GLU A 112 7.03 1.20 -14.82
C GLU A 112 6.72 2.64 -15.29
N ARG A 113 5.48 2.93 -15.68
CA ARG A 113 5.06 4.28 -16.08
C ARG A 113 5.21 5.31 -14.97
N GLN A 114 5.04 4.89 -13.71
CA GLN A 114 5.24 5.75 -12.54
C GLN A 114 6.71 5.81 -12.09
N GLY A 115 7.62 5.18 -12.82
CA GLY A 115 9.06 5.21 -12.55
C GLY A 115 9.51 4.23 -11.46
N VAL A 116 8.66 3.26 -11.10
CA VAL A 116 9.03 2.23 -10.12
C VAL A 116 9.90 1.17 -10.80
N ASP A 117 11.10 0.98 -10.26
CA ASP A 117 12.01 -0.10 -10.65
C ASP A 117 11.69 -1.36 -9.85
N LEU A 118 11.13 -2.37 -10.49
CA LEU A 118 10.70 -3.62 -9.85
C LEU A 118 11.86 -4.51 -9.36
N HIS A 119 13.12 -4.13 -9.64
CA HIS A 119 14.32 -4.85 -9.21
C HIS A 119 14.99 -4.22 -7.99
N ARG A 120 14.46 -3.13 -7.47
CA ARG A 120 14.97 -2.43 -6.29
C ARG A 120 14.05 -2.62 -5.09
N PRO A 121 14.57 -2.57 -3.86
CA PRO A 121 13.75 -2.60 -2.66
C PRO A 121 12.65 -1.53 -2.67
N ILE A 122 11.44 -1.88 -2.22
CA ILE A 122 10.27 -1.00 -2.19
C ILE A 122 9.71 -0.92 -0.78
N ILE A 123 9.39 0.29 -0.34
CA ILE A 123 8.58 0.56 0.84
C ILE A 123 7.23 1.09 0.38
N ALA A 124 6.17 0.33 0.60
CA ALA A 124 4.82 0.77 0.30
C ALA A 124 4.26 1.61 1.45
N SER A 125 3.64 2.73 1.12
CA SER A 125 2.97 3.64 2.04
C SER A 125 1.62 4.10 1.50
N CYS A 126 0.80 4.69 2.34
CA CYS A 126 -0.44 5.35 1.94
C CYS A 126 -0.91 6.35 2.99
N GLY A 127 -2.22 6.54 3.18
CA GLY A 127 -2.77 7.40 4.24
C GLY A 127 -2.66 6.81 5.64
N SER A 128 -2.85 5.49 5.80
CA SER A 128 -2.97 4.81 7.10
C SER A 128 -2.50 3.35 7.10
N GLY A 129 -1.64 2.96 6.17
CA GLY A 129 -1.13 1.60 6.02
C GLY A 129 -2.05 0.63 5.23
N VAL A 130 -3.35 0.87 5.21
CA VAL A 130 -4.34 -0.07 4.66
C VAL A 130 -4.22 -0.25 3.14
N THR A 131 -4.32 0.83 2.36
CA THR A 131 -4.27 0.73 0.88
C THR A 131 -2.87 0.47 0.32
N ALA A 132 -1.82 0.68 1.12
CA ALA A 132 -0.47 0.23 0.79
C ALA A 132 -0.40 -1.30 0.60
N CYS A 133 -1.24 -2.06 1.31
CA CYS A 133 -1.32 -3.52 1.15
C CYS A 133 -1.82 -3.94 -0.24
N VAL A 134 -2.60 -3.10 -0.94
CA VAL A 134 -2.99 -3.35 -2.34
C VAL A 134 -1.77 -3.25 -3.26
N VAL A 135 -0.91 -2.26 -3.04
CA VAL A 135 0.37 -2.12 -3.78
C VAL A 135 1.27 -3.33 -3.51
N ILE A 136 1.39 -3.76 -2.23
CA ILE A 136 2.19 -4.93 -1.85
C ILE A 136 1.66 -6.19 -2.54
N LEU A 137 0.34 -6.40 -2.55
CA LEU A 137 -0.28 -7.55 -3.20
C LEU A 137 -0.04 -7.53 -4.72
N ALA A 138 -0.19 -6.37 -5.36
CA ALA A 138 0.08 -6.24 -6.79
C ALA A 138 1.55 -6.53 -7.14
N LEU A 139 2.50 -6.04 -6.32
CA LEU A 139 3.92 -6.34 -6.48
C LEU A 139 4.23 -7.83 -6.26
N ALA A 140 3.61 -8.45 -5.25
CA ALA A 140 3.74 -9.89 -5.00
C ALA A 140 3.23 -10.72 -6.19
N THR A 141 2.12 -10.29 -6.82
CA THR A 141 1.58 -10.93 -8.04
C THR A 141 2.58 -10.85 -9.21
N LEU A 142 3.39 -9.79 -9.26
CA LEU A 142 4.47 -9.63 -10.24
C LEU A 142 5.75 -10.40 -9.88
N GLY A 143 5.78 -11.11 -8.74
CA GLY A 143 6.95 -11.83 -8.24
C GLY A 143 7.99 -10.94 -7.55
N VAL A 144 7.66 -9.69 -7.21
CA VAL A 144 8.54 -8.79 -6.47
C VAL A 144 8.44 -9.12 -4.99
N SER A 145 9.54 -9.56 -4.38
CA SER A 145 9.58 -10.05 -2.99
C SER A 145 10.19 -9.06 -2.00
N ASP A 146 11.04 -8.13 -2.46
CA ASP A 146 11.67 -7.14 -1.58
C ASP A 146 10.77 -5.91 -1.40
N VAL A 147 9.62 -6.15 -0.75
CA VAL A 147 8.60 -5.13 -0.49
C VAL A 147 8.27 -5.12 0.99
N THR A 148 8.26 -3.92 1.58
CA THR A 148 7.95 -3.72 3.00
C THR A 148 6.86 -2.67 3.16
N LEU A 149 6.17 -2.69 4.30
CA LEU A 149 5.12 -1.73 4.65
C LEU A 149 5.67 -0.63 5.57
N TYR A 150 5.41 0.62 5.26
CA TYR A 150 5.45 1.70 6.25
C TYR A 150 4.06 1.82 6.90
N ASP A 151 3.89 1.17 8.05
CA ASP A 151 2.60 1.08 8.75
C ASP A 151 2.12 2.43 9.28
N GLY A 152 3.02 3.26 9.83
CA GLY A 152 2.69 4.62 10.29
C GLY A 152 2.13 5.51 9.18
N ALA A 153 2.56 5.30 7.95
CA ALA A 153 2.04 5.92 6.74
C ALA A 153 2.01 7.47 6.83
N TRP A 154 1.18 8.11 6.00
CA TRP A 154 1.01 9.57 6.04
C TRP A 154 0.38 10.06 7.35
N SER A 155 -0.41 9.21 8.01
CA SER A 155 -0.99 9.52 9.32
C SER A 155 0.07 9.81 10.38
N GLU A 156 1.23 9.20 10.31
CA GLU A 156 2.36 9.47 11.18
C GLU A 156 3.27 10.58 10.60
N TRP A 157 3.67 10.44 9.34
CA TRP A 157 4.60 11.39 8.70
C TRP A 157 4.00 12.79 8.57
N GLY A 158 2.80 12.90 8.03
CA GLY A 158 2.11 14.17 7.78
C GLY A 158 1.66 14.92 9.03
N ALA A 159 1.59 14.24 10.18
CA ALA A 159 1.24 14.84 11.47
C ALA A 159 2.44 15.50 12.16
N ARG A 160 3.67 15.31 11.68
CA ARG A 160 4.89 15.77 12.33
C ARG A 160 5.46 17.00 11.65
N ASP A 161 5.59 18.09 12.41
CA ASP A 161 6.13 19.36 11.91
C ASP A 161 7.62 19.31 11.60
N ASP A 162 8.36 18.43 12.29
CA ASP A 162 9.80 18.25 12.14
C ASP A 162 10.19 17.38 10.91
N LEU A 163 9.23 16.79 10.21
CA LEU A 163 9.52 15.99 9.03
C LEU A 163 9.35 16.77 7.73
N PRO A 164 10.23 16.54 6.74
CA PRO A 164 10.15 17.19 5.44
C PRO A 164 8.93 16.68 4.66
N VAL A 165 8.37 17.56 3.85
CA VAL A 165 7.28 17.26 2.94
C VAL A 165 7.61 17.84 1.58
N GLU A 166 7.39 17.06 0.54
CA GLU A 166 7.54 17.50 -0.84
C GLU A 166 6.15 17.70 -1.45
N PRO A 167 5.82 18.92 -1.93
CA PRO A 167 4.68 19.10 -2.80
C PRO A 167 5.02 18.57 -4.18
N ALA A 168 4.01 18.14 -4.94
CA ALA A 168 4.22 17.88 -6.36
C ALA A 168 4.77 19.13 -7.06
N LYS A 169 5.66 18.92 -8.00
CA LYS A 169 6.15 19.97 -8.90
C LYS A 169 5.12 20.29 -9.97
#